data_8e15c3734ff6c79283890e55cfa86311
#
_entry.id   8e15c3734ff6c79283890e55cfa86311
#
_cell.length_a   1.000
_cell.length_b   1.000
_cell.length_c   1.000
_cell.angle_alpha   90.00
_cell.angle_beta   90.00
_cell.angle_gamma   90.00
#
_symmetry.space_group_name_H-M   'P 1'
#
loop_
_entity.id
_entity.type
_entity.pdbx_description
1 polymer ?
#
loop_
_entity_poly.entity_id
_entity_poly.type
_entity_poly.pdbx_seq_one_letter_code
_entity_poly.pdbx_strand_id
1 'polypeptide(L)'
;MLRRDLLAGGLAVVATSPAWASPSEWTPAQFHAARRFVDLDVGRIAYVERGSGPAAIFLHGYPLNGFQWRGAMVRLEGHRRCIAVDLMGLGYSDVAADADLSPAAQAAMVVAVMDKLGLEAADLVSNDSATGVAQLVAAGHPKRVRSLLLTNGDVDTNSPPPPFMGAIEAARNDQLVGWFDRQLADNAFVRSHDGIGRGYSHPDQMLTPAVVDTYLRPLTGPDKRRRQGQGYAIAMLPNPLPAAAPALRAFDKPVRMVWARNNELFGDEWAAWLDKTFPRSRGVRFVEDANLFFPEERPDLIAEEARKLWGV
;
A
#
# COMPACT_ATOMS: atom_id res chain seq x y z
N MET A 1 77.43 -7.46 21.52
CA MET A 1 76.53 -8.42 20.88
C MET A 1 75.10 -7.97 21.07
N LEU A 2 74.53 -7.31 20.07
CA LEU A 2 73.17 -6.76 20.09
C LEU A 2 72.25 -7.75 19.38
N ARG A 3 71.23 -8.30 20.06
CA ARG A 3 70.15 -9.08 19.47
C ARG A 3 69.10 -8.13 18.92
N ARG A 4 68.79 -8.27 17.65
CA ARG A 4 67.67 -7.60 16.98
C ARG A 4 66.43 -8.50 17.10
N ASP A 5 65.39 -8.01 17.81
CA ASP A 5 64.08 -8.62 17.79
C ASP A 5 63.32 -8.11 16.58
N LEU A 6 62.96 -9.01 15.69
CA LEU A 6 62.07 -8.76 14.56
C LEU A 6 60.60 -8.87 15.03
N LEU A 7 59.91 -7.75 15.09
CA LEU A 7 58.45 -7.72 15.24
C LEU A 7 57.82 -8.01 13.90
N ALA A 8 57.18 -9.18 13.79
CA ALA A 8 56.33 -9.53 12.68
C ALA A 8 54.95 -8.87 12.84
N GLY A 9 54.70 -7.78 12.12
CA GLY A 9 53.39 -7.15 12.02
C GLY A 9 52.48 -7.93 11.11
N GLY A 10 51.52 -8.66 11.68
CA GLY A 10 50.46 -9.30 10.90
C GLY A 10 49.47 -8.25 10.42
N LEU A 11 49.36 -8.02 9.13
CA LEU A 11 48.28 -7.28 8.49
C LEU A 11 46.99 -8.13 8.53
N ALA A 12 46.07 -7.74 9.41
CA ALA A 12 44.70 -8.27 9.37
C ALA A 12 43.99 -7.71 8.12
N VAL A 13 43.78 -8.54 7.11
CA VAL A 13 42.92 -8.23 5.99
C VAL A 13 41.49 -8.31 6.49
N VAL A 14 40.89 -7.15 6.77
CA VAL A 14 39.45 -7.04 6.99
C VAL A 14 38.78 -7.29 5.65
N ALA A 15 38.25 -8.50 5.46
CA ALA A 15 37.38 -8.80 4.34
C ALA A 15 36.07 -7.99 4.51
N THR A 16 35.99 -6.87 3.81
CA THR A 16 34.71 -6.16 3.64
C THR A 16 33.83 -7.02 2.75
N SER A 17 32.83 -7.67 3.34
CA SER A 17 31.76 -8.29 2.56
C SER A 17 31.19 -7.24 1.59
N PRO A 18 30.95 -7.57 0.30
CA PRO A 18 30.35 -6.64 -0.60
C PRO A 18 28.96 -6.30 -0.04
N ALA A 19 28.75 -5.03 0.34
CA ALA A 19 27.42 -4.50 0.62
C ALA A 19 26.66 -4.70 -0.70
N TRP A 20 25.71 -5.64 -0.72
CA TRP A 20 24.77 -5.79 -1.81
C TRP A 20 24.05 -4.44 -1.92
N ALA A 21 24.34 -3.68 -2.95
CA ALA A 21 23.67 -2.42 -3.21
C ALA A 21 22.15 -2.69 -3.22
N SER A 22 21.42 -2.02 -2.36
CA SER A 22 19.96 -2.11 -2.39
C SER A 22 19.48 -1.80 -3.81
N PRO A 23 18.54 -2.59 -4.36
CA PRO A 23 18.06 -2.35 -5.70
C PRO A 23 17.59 -0.89 -5.82
N SER A 24 17.98 -0.18 -6.88
CA SER A 24 17.56 1.20 -7.06
C SER A 24 16.07 1.28 -7.28
N GLU A 25 15.38 1.99 -6.40
CA GLU A 25 13.94 2.22 -6.52
C GLU A 25 13.65 3.15 -7.71
N TRP A 26 12.49 2.97 -8.32
CA TRP A 26 12.04 3.87 -9.37
C TRP A 26 11.79 5.28 -8.83
N THR A 27 12.32 6.27 -9.52
CA THR A 27 11.95 7.67 -9.32
C THR A 27 10.48 7.91 -9.72
N PRO A 28 9.85 8.99 -9.25
CA PRO A 28 8.50 9.37 -9.70
C PRO A 28 8.36 9.40 -11.21
N ALA A 29 9.34 9.96 -11.93
CA ALA A 29 9.31 10.04 -13.39
C ALA A 29 9.39 8.66 -14.08
N GLN A 30 10.23 7.75 -13.57
CA GLN A 30 10.34 6.39 -14.11
C GLN A 30 9.06 5.59 -13.84
N PHE A 31 8.47 5.71 -12.66
CA PHE A 31 7.22 5.04 -12.32
C PHE A 31 6.07 5.58 -13.19
N HIS A 32 6.03 6.90 -13.39
CA HIS A 32 5.06 7.53 -14.28
C HIS A 32 5.19 7.04 -15.72
N ALA A 33 6.42 6.95 -16.25
CA ALA A 33 6.68 6.49 -17.62
C ALA A 33 6.33 5.00 -17.85
N ALA A 34 6.39 4.19 -16.79
CA ALA A 34 6.04 2.76 -16.83
C ALA A 34 4.54 2.50 -16.69
N ARG A 35 3.72 3.53 -16.43
CA ARG A 35 2.27 3.38 -16.22
C ARG A 35 1.58 2.88 -17.47
N ARG A 36 0.71 1.90 -17.23
CA ARG A 36 -0.19 1.31 -18.21
C ARG A 36 -1.63 1.51 -17.78
N PHE A 37 -2.54 1.22 -18.67
CA PHE A 37 -3.97 1.29 -18.41
C PHE A 37 -4.65 0.03 -18.90
N VAL A 38 -5.68 -0.37 -18.18
CA VAL A 38 -6.62 -1.41 -18.60
C VAL A 38 -8.03 -0.81 -18.65
N ASP A 39 -8.74 -1.06 -19.76
CA ASP A 39 -10.09 -0.55 -19.95
C ASP A 39 -11.10 -1.53 -19.34
N LEU A 40 -11.88 -1.02 -18.39
CA LEU A 40 -13.01 -1.69 -17.75
C LEU A 40 -14.30 -0.92 -18.06
N ASP A 41 -15.46 -1.51 -17.80
CA ASP A 41 -16.74 -0.84 -17.99
C ASP A 41 -16.88 0.43 -17.15
N VAL A 42 -16.24 0.47 -15.98
CA VAL A 42 -16.22 1.63 -15.07
C VAL A 42 -15.27 2.74 -15.54
N GLY A 43 -14.37 2.46 -16.48
CA GLY A 43 -13.34 3.39 -16.99
C GLY A 43 -11.97 2.76 -17.11
N ARG A 44 -10.95 3.60 -17.23
CA ARG A 44 -9.56 3.19 -17.39
C ARG A 44 -8.86 3.10 -16.04
N ILE A 45 -8.36 1.91 -15.70
CA ILE A 45 -7.62 1.69 -14.46
C ILE A 45 -6.13 1.73 -14.74
N ALA A 46 -5.44 2.63 -14.03
CA ALA A 46 -3.99 2.78 -14.11
C ALA A 46 -3.29 1.69 -13.28
N TYR A 47 -2.19 1.18 -13.80
CA TYR A 47 -1.31 0.26 -13.08
C TYR A 47 0.13 0.36 -13.57
N VAL A 48 1.06 -0.10 -12.74
CA VAL A 48 2.46 -0.30 -13.11
C VAL A 48 2.82 -1.74 -12.80
N GLU A 49 3.56 -2.39 -13.72
CA GLU A 49 3.99 -3.78 -13.50
C GLU A 49 5.49 -3.97 -13.68
N ARG A 50 6.04 -4.91 -12.91
CA ARG A 50 7.43 -5.36 -12.97
C ARG A 50 7.53 -6.86 -12.74
N GLY A 51 8.56 -7.48 -13.31
CA GLY A 51 8.82 -8.89 -13.11
C GLY A 51 7.95 -9.80 -13.95
N SER A 52 7.99 -11.08 -13.65
CA SER A 52 7.27 -12.13 -14.38
C SER A 52 6.87 -13.27 -13.45
N GLY A 53 6.14 -14.26 -13.98
CA GLY A 53 5.69 -15.43 -13.21
C GLY A 53 4.34 -15.20 -12.50
N PRO A 54 4.10 -15.84 -11.35
CA PRO A 54 2.84 -15.71 -10.62
C PRO A 54 2.59 -14.25 -10.20
N ALA A 55 1.37 -13.75 -10.38
CA ALA A 55 1.06 -12.34 -10.12
C ALA A 55 0.98 -12.02 -8.63
N ALA A 56 1.48 -10.83 -8.23
CA ALA A 56 1.20 -10.20 -6.96
C ALA A 56 0.62 -8.80 -7.22
N ILE A 57 -0.56 -8.51 -6.67
CA ILE A 57 -1.23 -7.21 -6.81
C ILE A 57 -1.02 -6.42 -5.52
N PHE A 58 -0.58 -5.18 -5.69
CA PHE A 58 -0.28 -4.24 -4.63
C PHE A 58 -1.33 -3.13 -4.62
N LEU A 59 -2.03 -2.98 -3.50
CA LEU A 59 -3.14 -2.06 -3.31
C LEU A 59 -2.76 -1.01 -2.26
N HIS A 60 -2.76 0.25 -2.68
CA HIS A 60 -2.36 1.41 -1.88
C HIS A 60 -3.51 1.96 -1.04
N GLY A 61 -3.15 2.80 -0.04
CA GLY A 61 -4.11 3.51 0.78
C GLY A 61 -4.50 4.89 0.27
N TYR A 62 -5.38 5.54 1.02
CA TYR A 62 -5.83 6.90 0.78
C TYR A 62 -4.88 7.92 1.46
N PRO A 63 -4.52 9.04 0.81
CA PRO A 63 -4.86 9.44 -0.57
C PRO A 63 -3.73 9.16 -1.56
N LEU A 64 -2.97 8.08 -1.34
CA LEU A 64 -1.81 7.72 -2.15
C LEU A 64 -2.19 7.10 -3.52
N ASN A 65 -1.24 6.44 -4.16
CA ASN A 65 -1.42 5.66 -5.39
C ASN A 65 -0.37 4.53 -5.46
N GLY A 66 -0.36 3.77 -6.53
CA GLY A 66 0.53 2.60 -6.71
C GLY A 66 2.02 2.89 -6.54
N PHE A 67 2.46 4.15 -6.62
CA PHE A 67 3.85 4.55 -6.38
C PHE A 67 4.34 4.21 -4.97
N GLN A 68 3.45 4.09 -4.00
CA GLN A 68 3.75 3.63 -2.64
C GLN A 68 4.56 2.32 -2.64
N TRP A 69 4.31 1.44 -3.60
CA TRP A 69 4.84 0.10 -3.65
C TRP A 69 6.14 -0.06 -4.45
N ARG A 70 6.69 1.04 -5.03
CA ARG A 70 7.87 1.01 -5.91
C ARG A 70 9.06 0.25 -5.32
N GLY A 71 9.34 0.49 -4.03
CA GLY A 71 10.44 -0.15 -3.32
C GLY A 71 10.24 -1.65 -3.09
N ALA A 72 9.03 -2.07 -2.72
CA ALA A 72 8.69 -3.48 -2.55
C ALA A 72 8.69 -4.22 -3.90
N MET A 73 8.14 -3.61 -4.95
CA MET A 73 8.07 -4.23 -6.29
C MET A 73 9.45 -4.55 -6.85
N VAL A 74 10.43 -3.65 -6.73
CA VAL A 74 11.78 -3.89 -7.25
C VAL A 74 12.52 -5.02 -6.52
N ARG A 75 12.17 -5.26 -5.25
CA ARG A 75 12.73 -6.35 -4.43
C ARG A 75 12.05 -7.69 -4.65
N LEU A 76 10.88 -7.69 -5.29
CA LEU A 76 10.02 -8.86 -5.50
C LEU A 76 9.90 -9.26 -6.96
N GLU A 77 10.33 -8.43 -7.91
CA GLU A 77 10.19 -8.67 -9.36
C GLU A 77 10.89 -9.94 -9.87
N GLY A 78 11.91 -10.41 -9.15
CA GLY A 78 12.56 -11.69 -9.44
C GLY A 78 11.74 -12.94 -9.05
N HIS A 79 10.66 -12.76 -8.27
CA HIS A 79 9.83 -13.84 -7.75
C HIS A 79 8.37 -13.75 -8.19
N ARG A 80 7.91 -12.57 -8.61
CA ARG A 80 6.51 -12.30 -8.97
C ARG A 80 6.40 -11.30 -10.13
N ARG A 81 5.34 -11.43 -10.91
CA ARG A 81 4.81 -10.34 -11.71
C ARG A 81 4.10 -9.38 -10.74
N CYS A 82 4.82 -8.36 -10.29
CA CYS A 82 4.33 -7.35 -9.35
C CYS A 82 3.49 -6.31 -10.10
N ILE A 83 2.26 -6.06 -9.66
CA ILE A 83 1.30 -5.15 -10.31
C ILE A 83 0.77 -4.20 -9.24
N ALA A 84 1.18 -2.93 -9.27
CA ALA A 84 0.61 -1.88 -8.43
C ALA A 84 -0.54 -1.20 -9.18
N VAL A 85 -1.74 -1.28 -8.61
CA VAL A 85 -2.98 -0.74 -9.22
C VAL A 85 -3.36 0.54 -8.51
N ASP A 86 -3.69 1.58 -9.26
CA ASP A 86 -4.30 2.79 -8.71
C ASP A 86 -5.80 2.56 -8.51
N LEU A 87 -6.29 2.72 -7.28
CA LEU A 87 -7.70 2.55 -6.94
C LEU A 87 -8.57 3.60 -7.65
N MET A 88 -9.83 3.27 -7.91
CA MET A 88 -10.79 4.19 -8.51
C MET A 88 -10.94 5.45 -7.67
N GLY A 89 -10.95 6.60 -8.32
CA GLY A 89 -11.00 7.91 -7.65
C GLY A 89 -9.67 8.44 -7.15
N LEU A 90 -8.61 7.61 -7.12
CA LEU A 90 -7.26 7.95 -6.67
C LEU A 90 -6.24 7.79 -7.80
N GLY A 91 -5.01 8.25 -7.56
CA GLY A 91 -3.91 8.13 -8.51
C GLY A 91 -4.29 8.58 -9.92
N TYR A 92 -3.99 7.76 -10.89
CA TYR A 92 -4.19 8.07 -12.31
C TYR A 92 -5.30 7.21 -12.98
N SER A 93 -6.06 6.45 -12.20
CA SER A 93 -7.25 5.76 -12.70
C SER A 93 -8.32 6.77 -13.10
N ASP A 94 -8.85 6.65 -14.31
CA ASP A 94 -9.81 7.58 -14.90
C ASP A 94 -11.15 6.88 -15.12
N VAL A 95 -12.05 6.99 -14.14
CA VAL A 95 -13.38 6.38 -14.14
C VAL A 95 -14.47 7.42 -14.39
N ALA A 96 -15.71 6.99 -14.61
CA ALA A 96 -16.86 7.88 -14.76
C ALA A 96 -17.00 8.82 -13.55
N ALA A 97 -17.58 10.01 -13.77
CA ALA A 97 -17.71 11.01 -12.71
C ALA A 97 -18.62 10.56 -11.55
N ASP A 98 -19.58 9.71 -11.85
CA ASP A 98 -20.57 9.10 -10.97
C ASP A 98 -20.26 7.64 -10.61
N ALA A 99 -19.02 7.17 -10.89
CA ALA A 99 -18.61 5.82 -10.55
C ALA A 99 -18.77 5.54 -9.05
N ASP A 100 -19.25 4.36 -8.71
CA ASP A 100 -19.25 3.87 -7.33
C ASP A 100 -17.80 3.65 -6.87
N LEU A 101 -17.39 4.38 -5.84
CA LEU A 101 -16.05 4.32 -5.25
C LEU A 101 -16.01 3.53 -3.93
N SER A 102 -17.12 2.87 -3.56
CA SER A 102 -17.22 2.09 -2.32
C SER A 102 -16.16 0.97 -2.24
N PRO A 103 -15.80 0.51 -1.05
CA PRO A 103 -14.88 -0.61 -0.87
C PRO A 103 -15.31 -1.87 -1.63
N ALA A 104 -16.61 -2.13 -1.76
CA ALA A 104 -17.15 -3.24 -2.53
C ALA A 104 -16.92 -3.06 -4.04
N ALA A 105 -17.11 -1.85 -4.57
CA ALA A 105 -16.83 -1.53 -5.97
C ALA A 105 -15.32 -1.59 -6.27
N GLN A 106 -14.47 -1.15 -5.33
CA GLN A 106 -13.02 -1.31 -5.46
C GLN A 106 -12.63 -2.79 -5.52
N ALA A 107 -13.22 -3.64 -4.69
CA ALA A 107 -12.96 -5.09 -4.73
C ALA A 107 -13.37 -5.72 -6.07
N ALA A 108 -14.54 -5.34 -6.60
CA ALA A 108 -15.00 -5.76 -7.91
C ALA A 108 -14.05 -5.29 -9.03
N MET A 109 -13.58 -4.04 -8.96
CA MET A 109 -12.60 -3.49 -9.89
C MET A 109 -11.29 -4.29 -9.88
N VAL A 110 -10.75 -4.67 -8.71
CA VAL A 110 -9.54 -5.49 -8.61
C VAL A 110 -9.73 -6.82 -9.33
N VAL A 111 -10.88 -7.49 -9.16
CA VAL A 111 -11.19 -8.74 -9.85
C VAL A 111 -11.30 -8.52 -11.37
N ALA A 112 -11.95 -7.44 -11.80
CA ALA A 112 -12.06 -7.10 -13.23
C ALA A 112 -10.68 -6.79 -13.86
N VAL A 113 -9.78 -6.13 -13.14
CA VAL A 113 -8.37 -5.94 -13.56
C VAL A 113 -7.69 -7.31 -13.73
N MET A 114 -7.87 -8.23 -12.78
CA MET A 114 -7.33 -9.59 -12.89
C MET A 114 -7.82 -10.29 -14.15
N ASP A 115 -9.13 -10.20 -14.46
CA ASP A 115 -9.72 -10.81 -15.65
C ASP A 115 -9.11 -10.25 -16.93
N LYS A 116 -9.01 -8.94 -17.04
CA LYS A 116 -8.44 -8.26 -18.21
C LYS A 116 -6.95 -8.54 -18.41
N LEU A 117 -6.20 -8.75 -17.31
CA LEU A 117 -4.78 -9.09 -17.37
C LEU A 117 -4.51 -10.60 -17.49
N GLY A 118 -5.58 -11.42 -17.61
CA GLY A 118 -5.49 -12.88 -17.75
C GLY A 118 -4.96 -13.58 -16.49
N LEU A 119 -5.22 -13.03 -15.30
CA LEU A 119 -4.75 -13.58 -14.04
C LEU A 119 -5.82 -14.49 -13.43
N GLU A 120 -5.56 -15.77 -13.35
CA GLU A 120 -6.45 -16.72 -12.67
C GLU A 120 -6.52 -16.44 -11.17
N ALA A 121 -5.38 -16.23 -10.53
CA ALA A 121 -5.27 -15.87 -9.12
C ALA A 121 -4.03 -15.00 -8.86
N ALA A 122 -4.05 -14.20 -7.79
CA ALA A 122 -2.94 -13.34 -7.38
C ALA A 122 -2.68 -13.42 -5.86
N ASP A 123 -1.45 -13.12 -5.46
CA ASP A 123 -1.14 -12.73 -4.09
C ASP A 123 -1.57 -11.26 -3.93
N LEU A 124 -2.25 -10.91 -2.84
CA LEU A 124 -2.64 -9.52 -2.58
C LEU A 124 -1.78 -8.94 -1.46
N VAL A 125 -1.22 -7.77 -1.69
CA VAL A 125 -0.47 -6.98 -0.72
C VAL A 125 -1.16 -5.63 -0.58
N SER A 126 -1.52 -5.23 0.64
CA SER A 126 -2.37 -4.06 0.84
C SER A 126 -1.98 -3.24 2.06
N ASN A 127 -2.35 -1.95 2.01
CA ASN A 127 -2.14 -0.99 3.08
C ASN A 127 -3.35 -0.06 3.22
N ASP A 128 -3.64 0.40 4.44
CA ASP A 128 -4.65 1.40 4.75
C ASP A 128 -6.06 0.98 4.28
N SER A 129 -6.83 1.83 3.64
CA SER A 129 -8.18 1.52 3.14
C SER A 129 -8.21 0.31 2.20
N ALA A 130 -7.14 0.05 1.46
CA ALA A 130 -7.05 -1.12 0.59
C ALA A 130 -6.89 -2.45 1.36
N THR A 131 -6.56 -2.42 2.65
CA THR A 131 -6.58 -3.63 3.49
C THR A 131 -8.02 -4.16 3.63
N GLY A 132 -9.00 -3.27 3.72
CA GLY A 132 -10.42 -3.63 3.63
C GLY A 132 -10.79 -4.18 2.25
N VAL A 133 -10.32 -3.54 1.18
CA VAL A 133 -10.58 -4.01 -0.21
C VAL A 133 -10.02 -5.43 -0.42
N ALA A 134 -8.80 -5.71 0.02
CA ALA A 134 -8.20 -7.05 -0.10
C ALA A 134 -9.01 -8.12 0.65
N GLN A 135 -9.54 -7.78 1.84
CA GLN A 135 -10.44 -8.66 2.60
C GLN A 135 -11.75 -8.93 1.83
N LEU A 136 -12.34 -7.91 1.20
CA LEU A 136 -13.56 -8.08 0.39
C LEU A 136 -13.31 -8.95 -0.86
N VAL A 137 -12.16 -8.81 -1.52
CA VAL A 137 -11.78 -9.71 -2.62
C VAL A 137 -11.67 -11.14 -2.12
N ALA A 138 -11.02 -11.37 -0.97
CA ALA A 138 -10.87 -12.70 -0.39
C ALA A 138 -12.21 -13.31 0.03
N ALA A 139 -13.12 -12.52 0.58
CA ALA A 139 -14.44 -12.95 0.99
C ALA A 139 -15.35 -13.31 -0.18
N GLY A 140 -15.37 -12.46 -1.22
CA GLY A 140 -16.25 -12.65 -2.39
C GLY A 140 -15.67 -13.60 -3.46
N HIS A 141 -14.35 -13.65 -3.57
CA HIS A 141 -13.64 -14.37 -4.63
C HIS A 141 -12.45 -15.18 -4.12
N PRO A 142 -12.62 -16.10 -3.13
CA PRO A 142 -11.52 -16.78 -2.44
C PRO A 142 -10.60 -17.58 -3.38
N LYS A 143 -11.12 -18.08 -4.50
CA LYS A 143 -10.33 -18.80 -5.50
C LYS A 143 -9.39 -17.89 -6.30
N ARG A 144 -9.65 -16.58 -6.34
CA ARG A 144 -8.85 -15.59 -7.04
C ARG A 144 -7.65 -15.10 -6.21
N VAL A 145 -7.58 -15.48 -4.94
CA VAL A 145 -6.54 -15.05 -4.00
C VAL A 145 -5.68 -16.23 -3.57
N ARG A 146 -4.36 -16.17 -3.84
CA ARG A 146 -3.41 -17.19 -3.38
C ARG A 146 -2.94 -16.96 -1.96
N SER A 147 -2.73 -15.72 -1.58
CA SER A 147 -2.35 -15.32 -0.23
C SER A 147 -2.68 -13.84 0.02
N LEU A 148 -2.73 -13.44 1.29
CA LEU A 148 -2.87 -12.05 1.72
C LEU A 148 -1.67 -11.63 2.56
N LEU A 149 -1.05 -10.50 2.21
CA LEU A 149 -0.15 -9.76 3.09
C LEU A 149 -0.83 -8.43 3.41
N LEU A 150 -1.32 -8.31 4.63
CA LEU A 150 -2.10 -7.17 5.10
C LEU A 150 -1.24 -6.31 6.02
N THR A 151 -1.23 -5.01 5.77
CA THR A 151 -0.60 -4.03 6.67
C THR A 151 -1.65 -3.15 7.31
N ASN A 152 -1.28 -2.25 8.24
CA ASN A 152 -2.22 -1.36 8.93
C ASN A 152 -3.29 -0.84 7.99
N GLY A 153 -4.55 -1.02 8.36
CA GLY A 153 -5.67 -0.61 7.52
C GLY A 153 -7.03 -1.05 8.04
N ASP A 154 -8.02 -0.85 7.23
CA ASP A 154 -9.44 -1.11 7.53
C ASP A 154 -9.70 -2.56 7.91
N VAL A 155 -10.35 -2.76 9.07
CA VAL A 155 -10.67 -4.07 9.62
C VAL A 155 -12.01 -4.02 10.36
N ASP A 156 -12.91 -4.95 10.05
CA ASP A 156 -14.17 -5.14 10.76
C ASP A 156 -14.90 -3.82 11.01
N THR A 157 -15.21 -3.49 12.25
CA THR A 157 -15.91 -2.26 12.62
C THR A 157 -15.04 -1.00 12.56
N ASN A 158 -13.72 -1.11 12.44
CA ASN A 158 -12.77 -0.01 12.28
C ASN A 158 -12.54 0.33 10.79
N SER A 159 -13.61 0.56 10.08
CA SER A 159 -13.60 0.98 8.68
C SER A 159 -14.80 1.92 8.39
N PRO A 160 -14.57 3.18 8.10
CA PRO A 160 -13.32 3.91 8.34
C PRO A 160 -13.01 4.06 9.84
N PRO A 161 -11.73 4.24 10.20
CA PRO A 161 -11.35 4.42 11.61
C PRO A 161 -11.92 5.71 12.16
N PRO A 162 -12.33 5.78 13.46
CA PRO A 162 -12.98 6.94 14.03
C PRO A 162 -12.27 8.28 13.81
N PRO A 163 -10.92 8.39 13.88
CA PRO A 163 -10.22 9.66 13.59
C PRO A 163 -10.35 10.12 12.13
N PHE A 164 -10.71 9.23 11.20
CA PHE A 164 -10.91 9.59 9.78
C PHE A 164 -12.29 10.21 9.52
N MET A 165 -13.24 10.11 10.45
CA MET A 165 -14.59 10.67 10.27
C MET A 165 -14.60 12.17 10.01
N GLY A 166 -13.63 12.92 10.57
CA GLY A 166 -13.46 14.36 10.27
C GLY A 166 -13.11 14.63 8.81
N ALA A 167 -12.32 13.76 8.16
CA ALA A 167 -12.02 13.88 6.74
C ALA A 167 -13.25 13.60 5.86
N ILE A 168 -14.10 12.65 6.25
CA ILE A 168 -15.36 12.37 5.55
C ILE A 168 -16.30 13.57 5.65
N GLU A 169 -16.41 14.18 6.82
CA GLU A 169 -17.24 15.38 7.01
C GLU A 169 -16.69 16.57 6.20
N ALA A 170 -15.37 16.78 6.20
CA ALA A 170 -14.74 17.79 5.35
C ALA A 170 -15.01 17.52 3.85
N ALA A 171 -14.97 16.24 3.42
CA ALA A 171 -15.31 15.86 2.05
C ALA A 171 -16.77 16.18 1.68
N ARG A 172 -17.71 15.91 2.57
CA ARG A 172 -19.15 16.24 2.38
C ARG A 172 -19.41 17.74 2.24
N ASN A 173 -18.56 18.55 2.87
CA ASN A 173 -18.64 20.00 2.85
C ASN A 173 -17.71 20.64 1.81
N ASP A 174 -17.19 19.88 0.82
CA ASP A 174 -16.26 20.33 -0.23
C ASP A 174 -14.96 20.97 0.29
N GLN A 175 -14.58 20.69 1.53
CA GLN A 175 -13.38 21.28 2.18
C GLN A 175 -12.10 20.47 1.94
N LEU A 176 -12.21 19.19 1.57
CA LEU A 176 -11.05 18.29 1.44
C LEU A 176 -10.19 18.65 0.23
N VAL A 177 -10.77 19.27 -0.82
CA VAL A 177 -10.03 19.78 -1.97
C VAL A 177 -9.01 20.84 -1.56
N GLY A 178 -9.44 21.79 -0.71
CA GLY A 178 -8.54 22.82 -0.19
C GLY A 178 -7.40 22.24 0.65
N TRP A 179 -7.63 21.14 1.33
CA TRP A 179 -6.59 20.42 2.07
C TRP A 179 -5.54 19.79 1.13
N PHE A 180 -5.96 19.20 -0.02
CA PHE A 180 -5.02 18.71 -1.03
C PHE A 180 -4.22 19.85 -1.67
N ASP A 181 -4.87 20.95 -2.06
CA ASP A 181 -4.20 22.11 -2.66
C ASP A 181 -3.15 22.70 -1.70
N ARG A 182 -3.49 22.81 -0.42
CA ARG A 182 -2.54 23.28 0.61
C ARG A 182 -1.32 22.39 0.74
N GLN A 183 -1.49 21.07 0.72
CA GLN A 183 -0.38 20.14 0.80
C GLN A 183 0.60 20.26 -0.38
N LEU A 184 0.09 20.54 -1.58
CA LEU A 184 0.93 20.79 -2.76
C LEU A 184 1.67 22.12 -2.69
N ALA A 185 1.08 23.12 -2.03
CA ALA A 185 1.63 24.46 -1.93
C ALA A 185 2.60 24.65 -0.75
N ASP A 186 2.47 23.85 0.32
CA ASP A 186 3.16 24.05 1.58
C ASP A 186 3.90 22.78 2.02
N ASN A 187 5.21 22.78 1.78
CA ASN A 187 6.09 21.66 2.13
C ASN A 187 6.18 21.37 3.64
N ALA A 188 5.99 22.37 4.49
CA ALA A 188 5.96 22.15 5.93
C ALA A 188 4.64 21.51 6.36
N PHE A 189 3.54 21.98 5.78
CA PHE A 189 2.21 21.44 6.06
C PHE A 189 2.08 19.98 5.64
N VAL A 190 2.52 19.62 4.41
CA VAL A 190 2.39 18.23 3.92
C VAL A 190 3.15 17.22 4.79
N ARG A 191 4.26 17.66 5.42
CA ARG A 191 5.08 16.82 6.33
C ARG A 191 4.60 16.81 7.77
N SER A 192 3.71 17.72 8.12
CA SER A 192 3.17 17.83 9.48
C SER A 192 2.14 16.74 9.78
N HIS A 193 1.72 16.70 11.06
CA HIS A 193 0.63 15.84 11.51
C HIS A 193 -0.73 16.20 10.88
N ASP A 194 -0.92 17.43 10.41
CA ASP A 194 -2.14 17.88 9.72
C ASP A 194 -2.14 17.54 8.22
N GLY A 195 -0.98 17.14 7.68
CA GLY A 195 -0.81 16.66 6.32
C GLY A 195 -0.75 15.14 6.22
N ILE A 196 -0.43 14.64 5.00
CA ILE A 196 -0.19 13.19 4.82
C ILE A 196 1.05 12.71 5.58
N GLY A 197 1.92 13.61 6.03
CA GLY A 197 3.09 13.34 6.85
C GLY A 197 2.77 12.58 8.14
N ARG A 198 1.54 12.74 8.68
CA ARG A 198 1.08 11.96 9.85
C ARG A 198 1.15 10.44 9.67
N GLY A 199 1.11 9.97 8.44
CA GLY A 199 1.19 8.53 8.13
C GLY A 199 2.62 8.00 8.00
N TYR A 200 3.64 8.85 8.07
CA TYR A 200 5.06 8.49 7.95
C TYR A 200 5.79 8.66 9.28
N SER A 201 6.81 7.83 9.50
CA SER A 201 7.76 8.00 10.61
C SER A 201 8.85 9.02 10.27
N HIS A 202 9.20 9.16 8.99
CA HIS A 202 10.23 10.05 8.49
C HIS A 202 9.71 10.92 7.32
N PRO A 203 8.69 11.77 7.55
CA PRO A 203 8.04 12.53 6.48
C PRO A 203 9.01 13.46 5.73
N ASP A 204 10.03 14.01 6.40
CA ASP A 204 11.03 14.87 5.76
C ASP A 204 11.88 14.16 4.71
N GLN A 205 12.12 12.86 4.89
CA GLN A 205 12.89 12.04 3.96
C GLN A 205 12.00 11.52 2.83
N MET A 206 10.76 11.13 3.14
CA MET A 206 9.86 10.49 2.20
C MET A 206 9.13 11.48 1.31
N LEU A 207 8.64 12.59 1.87
CA LEU A 207 7.79 13.54 1.17
C LEU A 207 8.60 14.66 0.51
N THR A 208 9.43 14.28 -0.48
CA THR A 208 10.04 15.27 -1.38
C THR A 208 8.96 15.92 -2.26
N PRO A 209 9.17 17.12 -2.79
CA PRO A 209 8.19 17.78 -3.68
C PRO A 209 7.73 16.89 -4.84
N ALA A 210 8.63 16.11 -5.44
CA ALA A 210 8.30 15.21 -6.55
C ALA A 210 7.42 14.02 -6.10
N VAL A 211 7.62 13.50 -4.89
CA VAL A 211 6.79 12.44 -4.29
C VAL A 211 5.40 12.98 -3.96
N VAL A 212 5.33 14.14 -3.31
CA VAL A 212 4.06 14.82 -2.99
C VAL A 212 3.26 15.10 -4.26
N ASP A 213 3.92 15.62 -5.30
CA ASP A 213 3.29 15.86 -6.60
C ASP A 213 2.74 14.56 -7.22
N THR A 214 3.48 13.46 -7.14
CA THR A 214 3.06 12.15 -7.65
C THR A 214 1.78 11.65 -6.98
N TYR A 215 1.63 11.86 -5.67
CA TYR A 215 0.46 11.41 -4.93
C TYR A 215 -0.75 12.35 -5.09
N LEU A 216 -0.55 13.64 -4.95
CA LEU A 216 -1.64 14.61 -4.76
C LEU A 216 -2.03 15.37 -6.02
N ARG A 217 -1.10 15.57 -6.98
CA ARG A 217 -1.44 16.27 -8.23
C ARG A 217 -2.62 15.65 -8.98
N PRO A 218 -2.76 14.32 -9.06
CA PRO A 218 -3.92 13.71 -9.69
C PRO A 218 -5.26 14.07 -9.05
N LEU A 219 -5.27 14.41 -7.76
CA LEU A 219 -6.48 14.73 -6.99
C LEU A 219 -6.86 16.22 -7.05
N THR A 220 -5.95 17.08 -7.50
CA THR A 220 -6.13 18.54 -7.59
C THR A 220 -6.30 19.03 -9.02
N GLY A 221 -6.41 18.14 -9.98
CA GLY A 221 -6.61 18.40 -11.41
C GLY A 221 -8.02 18.90 -11.75
N PRO A 222 -8.62 18.47 -12.87
CA PRO A 222 -9.97 18.86 -13.28
C PRO A 222 -11.02 18.54 -12.21
N ASP A 223 -12.16 19.26 -12.22
CA ASP A 223 -13.22 19.12 -11.21
C ASP A 223 -13.69 17.68 -10.97
N LYS A 224 -13.73 16.85 -12.01
CA LYS A 224 -14.01 15.42 -11.90
C LYS A 224 -13.07 14.75 -10.91
N ARG A 225 -11.77 14.99 -11.02
CA ARG A 225 -10.74 14.37 -10.15
C ARG A 225 -10.83 14.87 -8.72
N ARG A 226 -11.06 16.18 -8.56
CA ARG A 226 -11.28 16.79 -7.24
C ARG A 226 -12.47 16.16 -6.51
N ARG A 227 -13.60 16.00 -7.22
CA ARG A 227 -14.79 15.31 -6.67
C ARG A 227 -14.54 13.84 -6.38
N GLN A 228 -13.76 13.14 -7.22
CA GLN A 228 -13.45 11.73 -6.99
C GLN A 228 -12.58 11.51 -5.76
N GLY A 229 -11.56 12.36 -5.52
CA GLY A 229 -10.74 12.28 -4.31
C GLY A 229 -11.55 12.47 -3.03
N GLN A 230 -12.54 13.37 -3.03
CA GLN A 230 -13.50 13.54 -1.93
C GLN A 230 -14.50 12.37 -1.88
N GLY A 231 -15.03 12.00 -3.04
CA GLY A 231 -16.00 10.91 -3.19
C GLY A 231 -15.48 9.58 -2.67
N TYR A 232 -14.18 9.31 -2.83
CA TYR A 232 -13.55 8.12 -2.25
C TYR A 232 -13.70 8.10 -0.72
N ALA A 233 -13.38 9.20 -0.03
CA ALA A 233 -13.51 9.27 1.41
C ALA A 233 -14.97 9.08 1.87
N ILE A 234 -15.93 9.71 1.19
CA ILE A 234 -17.36 9.59 1.49
C ILE A 234 -17.85 8.14 1.27
N ALA A 235 -17.39 7.49 0.20
CA ALA A 235 -17.81 6.16 -0.21
C ALA A 235 -17.27 5.02 0.68
N MET A 236 -16.38 5.32 1.64
CA MET A 236 -16.02 4.35 2.68
C MET A 236 -17.20 3.97 3.58
N LEU A 237 -18.27 4.75 3.57
CA LEU A 237 -19.52 4.46 4.27
C LEU A 237 -20.66 4.14 3.28
N PRO A 238 -21.51 3.14 3.60
CA PRO A 238 -21.48 2.28 4.78
C PRO A 238 -20.36 1.26 4.76
N ASN A 239 -19.84 0.86 5.93
CA ASN A 239 -18.78 -0.14 6.07
C ASN A 239 -19.26 -1.56 5.74
N PRO A 240 -18.72 -2.25 4.72
CA PRO A 240 -19.13 -3.59 4.35
C PRO A 240 -18.39 -4.72 5.09
N LEU A 241 -17.32 -4.42 5.84
CA LEU A 241 -16.40 -5.42 6.39
C LEU A 241 -17.03 -6.34 7.45
N PRO A 242 -17.88 -5.86 8.39
CA PRO A 242 -18.51 -6.75 9.36
C PRO A 242 -19.33 -7.86 8.70
N ALA A 243 -19.99 -7.56 7.57
CA ALA A 243 -20.76 -8.55 6.82
C ALA A 243 -19.86 -9.59 6.10
N ALA A 244 -18.59 -9.26 5.84
CA ALA A 244 -17.62 -10.16 5.21
C ALA A 244 -16.99 -11.16 6.21
N ALA A 245 -17.03 -10.89 7.52
CA ALA A 245 -16.36 -11.66 8.55
C ALA A 245 -16.63 -13.19 8.50
N PRO A 246 -17.85 -13.69 8.25
CA PRO A 246 -18.09 -15.12 8.12
C PRO A 246 -17.31 -15.77 6.96
N ALA A 247 -17.22 -15.07 5.81
CA ALA A 247 -16.47 -15.56 4.66
C ALA A 247 -14.96 -15.53 4.91
N LEU A 248 -14.45 -14.53 5.62
CA LEU A 248 -13.03 -14.47 6.02
C LEU A 248 -12.65 -15.61 6.96
N ARG A 249 -13.55 -16.03 7.86
CA ARG A 249 -13.35 -17.21 8.72
C ARG A 249 -13.33 -18.54 7.95
N ALA A 250 -13.85 -18.56 6.73
CA ALA A 250 -13.80 -19.70 5.83
C ALA A 250 -12.65 -19.63 4.80
N PHE A 251 -11.90 -18.53 4.77
CA PHE A 251 -10.82 -18.34 3.82
C PHE A 251 -9.62 -19.23 4.13
N ASP A 252 -9.33 -20.19 3.24
CA ASP A 252 -8.38 -21.30 3.47
C ASP A 252 -6.95 -21.04 2.93
N LYS A 253 -6.63 -19.82 2.51
CA LYS A 253 -5.30 -19.46 1.98
C LYS A 253 -4.44 -18.79 3.05
N PRO A 254 -3.08 -18.79 2.88
CA PRO A 254 -2.19 -18.17 3.85
C PRO A 254 -2.41 -16.66 3.96
N VAL A 255 -2.42 -16.15 5.18
CA VAL A 255 -2.51 -14.72 5.49
C VAL A 255 -1.40 -14.32 6.45
N ARG A 256 -0.73 -13.23 6.16
CA ARG A 256 0.29 -12.62 7.02
C ARG A 256 -0.07 -11.17 7.29
N MET A 257 0.02 -10.75 8.54
CA MET A 257 -0.10 -9.36 8.95
C MET A 257 1.28 -8.79 9.26
N VAL A 258 1.54 -7.55 8.81
CA VAL A 258 2.70 -6.75 9.21
C VAL A 258 2.14 -5.42 9.70
N TRP A 259 2.39 -5.08 10.97
CA TRP A 259 1.62 -4.04 11.65
C TRP A 259 2.52 -3.07 12.40
N ALA A 260 2.47 -1.78 12.03
CA ALA A 260 3.15 -0.70 12.72
C ALA A 260 2.39 -0.36 14.02
N ARG A 261 3.12 -0.26 15.14
CA ARG A 261 2.51 -0.03 16.47
C ARG A 261 2.16 1.42 16.75
N ASN A 262 2.90 2.36 16.17
CA ASN A 262 2.71 3.79 16.42
C ASN A 262 1.64 4.40 15.49
N ASN A 263 0.59 3.64 15.17
CA ASN A 263 -0.47 4.10 14.28
C ASN A 263 -1.74 4.42 15.06
N GLU A 264 -2.18 5.68 15.00
CA GLU A 264 -3.36 6.19 15.71
C GLU A 264 -4.69 5.67 15.13
N LEU A 265 -4.69 5.21 13.85
CA LEU A 265 -5.91 4.81 13.15
C LEU A 265 -6.20 3.32 13.34
N PHE A 266 -5.14 2.51 13.41
CA PHE A 266 -5.23 1.05 13.37
C PHE A 266 -4.36 0.43 14.46
N GLY A 267 -4.90 0.31 15.67
CA GLY A 267 -4.21 -0.27 16.82
C GLY A 267 -3.93 -1.77 16.67
N ASP A 268 -3.15 -2.31 17.60
CA ASP A 268 -2.71 -3.72 17.63
C ASP A 268 -3.89 -4.70 17.73
N GLU A 269 -5.01 -4.28 18.31
CA GLU A 269 -6.25 -5.05 18.44
C GLU A 269 -6.81 -5.50 17.09
N TRP A 270 -6.64 -4.68 16.04
CA TRP A 270 -7.12 -5.00 14.69
C TRP A 270 -6.24 -6.04 14.01
N ALA A 271 -4.93 -5.99 14.22
CA ALA A 271 -4.03 -7.07 13.79
C ALA A 271 -4.37 -8.39 14.50
N ALA A 272 -4.65 -8.33 15.80
CA ALA A 272 -5.07 -9.51 16.57
C ALA A 272 -6.44 -10.05 16.13
N TRP A 273 -7.37 -9.17 15.74
CA TRP A 273 -8.66 -9.58 15.17
C TRP A 273 -8.47 -10.34 13.85
N LEU A 274 -7.63 -9.82 12.95
CA LEU A 274 -7.30 -10.51 11.69
C LEU A 274 -6.65 -11.87 11.94
N ASP A 275 -5.68 -11.94 12.87
CA ASP A 275 -4.98 -13.17 13.22
C ASP A 275 -5.94 -14.28 13.71
N LYS A 276 -6.93 -13.90 14.51
CA LYS A 276 -7.97 -14.81 15.00
C LYS A 276 -9.01 -15.16 13.92
N THR A 277 -9.25 -14.25 12.98
CA THR A 277 -10.29 -14.41 11.96
C THR A 277 -9.87 -15.36 10.86
N PHE A 278 -8.62 -15.29 10.40
CA PHE A 278 -8.14 -16.12 9.31
C PHE A 278 -7.63 -17.49 9.79
N PRO A 279 -8.25 -18.62 9.38
CA PRO A 279 -7.84 -19.95 9.85
C PRO A 279 -6.43 -20.38 9.40
N ARG A 280 -5.90 -19.74 8.34
CA ARG A 280 -4.54 -19.99 7.83
C ARG A 280 -3.62 -18.81 8.10
N SER A 281 -3.86 -18.09 9.18
CA SER A 281 -2.96 -17.01 9.60
C SER A 281 -1.53 -17.53 9.84
N ARG A 282 -0.57 -16.74 9.40
CA ARG A 282 0.87 -16.89 9.67
C ARG A 282 1.34 -15.93 10.77
N GLY A 283 0.39 -15.41 11.54
CA GLY A 283 0.61 -14.49 12.64
C GLY A 283 0.87 -13.05 12.21
N VAL A 284 1.14 -12.21 13.18
CA VAL A 284 1.42 -10.79 13.05
C VAL A 284 2.92 -10.53 13.27
N ARG A 285 3.54 -9.75 12.39
CA ARG A 285 4.82 -9.11 12.68
C ARG A 285 4.56 -7.67 13.05
N PHE A 286 4.78 -7.34 14.30
CA PHE A 286 4.75 -5.96 14.75
C PHE A 286 6.04 -5.25 14.36
N VAL A 287 5.91 -3.98 13.99
CA VAL A 287 7.00 -3.12 13.57
C VAL A 287 7.04 -1.92 14.51
N GLU A 288 8.10 -1.86 15.30
CA GLU A 288 8.34 -0.74 16.19
C GLU A 288 8.80 0.48 15.36
N ASP A 289 8.59 1.69 15.87
CA ASP A 289 9.00 2.95 15.25
C ASP A 289 8.56 3.08 13.78
N ALA A 290 7.35 2.62 13.48
CA ALA A 290 6.74 2.66 12.17
C ALA A 290 5.33 3.25 12.26
N ASN A 291 4.86 3.86 11.16
CA ASN A 291 3.54 4.46 11.07
C ASN A 291 2.78 3.89 9.85
N LEU A 292 1.61 4.43 9.51
CA LEU A 292 0.67 3.89 8.51
C LEU A 292 1.32 3.54 7.16
N PHE A 293 2.13 4.44 6.62
CA PHE A 293 2.76 4.27 5.30
C PHE A 293 4.15 3.63 5.37
N PHE A 294 4.46 2.93 6.46
CA PHE A 294 5.75 2.22 6.63
C PHE A 294 6.08 1.24 5.49
N PRO A 295 5.13 0.65 4.73
CA PRO A 295 5.49 -0.18 3.60
C PRO A 295 6.36 0.53 2.56
N GLU A 296 6.20 1.85 2.41
CA GLU A 296 7.03 2.69 1.55
C GLU A 296 8.41 2.99 2.19
N GLU A 297 8.43 3.20 3.50
CA GLU A 297 9.66 3.51 4.26
C GLU A 297 10.55 2.27 4.48
N ARG A 298 9.92 1.09 4.56
CA ARG A 298 10.59 -0.19 4.86
C ARG A 298 10.27 -1.27 3.83
N PRO A 299 10.56 -1.03 2.55
CA PRO A 299 10.22 -1.95 1.47
C PRO A 299 10.95 -3.29 1.58
N ASP A 300 12.14 -3.34 2.20
CA ASP A 300 12.87 -4.57 2.49
C ASP A 300 12.09 -5.49 3.41
N LEU A 301 11.45 -4.93 4.46
CA LEU A 301 10.61 -5.66 5.39
C LEU A 301 9.40 -6.27 4.69
N ILE A 302 8.72 -5.50 3.85
CA ILE A 302 7.58 -6.00 3.06
C ILE A 302 8.02 -7.12 2.13
N ALA A 303 9.16 -6.95 1.45
CA ALA A 303 9.69 -7.97 0.55
C ALA A 303 10.10 -9.25 1.31
N GLU A 304 10.68 -9.13 2.50
CA GLU A 304 11.03 -10.26 3.35
C GLU A 304 9.78 -11.06 3.76
N GLU A 305 8.74 -10.39 4.26
CA GLU A 305 7.52 -11.03 4.72
C GLU A 305 6.69 -11.62 3.56
N ALA A 306 6.70 -10.95 2.41
CA ALA A 306 6.10 -11.45 1.18
C ALA A 306 6.78 -12.74 0.71
N ARG A 307 8.12 -12.79 0.64
CA ARG A 307 8.86 -13.99 0.26
C ARG A 307 8.59 -15.15 1.22
N LYS A 308 8.61 -14.91 2.53
CA LYS A 308 8.26 -15.93 3.55
C LYS A 308 6.85 -16.48 3.34
N LEU A 309 5.88 -15.60 3.10
CA LEU A 309 4.50 -15.97 2.86
C LEU A 309 4.34 -16.81 1.60
N TRP A 310 5.10 -16.49 0.56
CA TRP A 310 5.05 -17.17 -0.76
C TRP A 310 5.95 -18.40 -0.85
N GLY A 311 6.82 -18.63 0.13
CA GLY A 311 7.76 -19.76 0.14
C GLY A 311 8.88 -19.65 -0.90
N VAL A 312 9.41 -18.43 -1.15
CA VAL A 312 10.47 -18.13 -2.14
C VAL A 312 11.58 -17.27 -1.54
#